data_7793a89492aa69082bd37c9606e5a09a
#
_entry.id   7793a89492aa69082bd37c9606e5a09a
#
_cell.length_a   1.000
_cell.length_b   1.000
_cell.length_c   1.000
_cell.angle_alpha   90.00
_cell.angle_beta   90.00
_cell.angle_gamma   90.00
#
_symmetry.space_group_name_H-M   'P 1'
#
loop_
_entity.id
_entity.type
_entity.pdbx_description
1 polymer ?
#
loop_
_entity_poly.entity_id
_entity_poly.type
_entity_poly.pdbx_seq_one_letter_code
_entity_poly.pdbx_strand_id
1 'polypeptide(L)'
;LSDGGNGSLKGLDASYGAGTFNKNTGAFVVTLGALPDVGSSLILTWNVPTQETQQPTAALKASQALQLAPPEGKSVQPGTLTITWPHESGTGTRTASAATSGELSGAATGNLNVAQNLLSFAPNVLPPVGALLTVDYVAGPKQEDSFAHPSRDGQGKVPVTATLGSIEPGSLEIEWNTLTDTAVLGVYTLQQIQAMGLGLWNGVDPTQYARDDGAGNVLRAGQVIGSVNYATGAVQFQPDVTVKIPSPVYGAQRLGWASGVGQMFRLNYGGISYVDAPSMYPNDESGYVKLRYNSAGSTSNHSETFAFSPSFRLVPGVNAQVVTGTVLLAIAGSQPWGDNGQGTLREFTPSGWVTRGSINYLSGAVTLTSWSAGATNSITRASCVTTVGENISSEYVFRTGAAPLRPGSLSIQFARNSGNGVGGTQTVTAGIDGTITASGVIGSVDYDTGLVRVRFGTVVTAAGNESEPWFDAENVRPDGKIFRPEPVAASSLRYSAVAYSYLPLDAA
;
A
#
# COMPACT_ATOMS: atom_id res chain seq x y z
N LEU A 1 39.39 -1.26 -11.10
CA LEU A 1 39.19 0.09 -10.57
C LEU A 1 38.27 0.02 -9.36
N SER A 2 38.57 0.75 -8.31
CA SER A 2 37.74 0.86 -7.10
C SER A 2 37.39 2.33 -6.81
N ASP A 3 36.20 2.56 -6.22
CA ASP A 3 35.77 3.89 -5.76
C ASP A 3 36.62 4.31 -4.55
N GLY A 4 37.27 5.46 -4.64
CA GLY A 4 38.04 6.05 -3.55
C GLY A 4 37.20 6.75 -2.46
N GLY A 5 35.86 6.59 -2.46
CA GLY A 5 34.95 7.20 -1.50
C GLY A 5 34.47 8.61 -1.86
N ASN A 6 35.10 9.26 -2.82
CA ASN A 6 34.85 10.64 -3.27
C ASN A 6 34.30 10.73 -4.70
N GLY A 7 33.87 9.60 -5.28
CA GLY A 7 33.42 9.52 -6.66
C GLY A 7 34.56 9.40 -7.69
N SER A 8 35.80 9.22 -7.27
CA SER A 8 36.91 8.89 -8.16
C SER A 8 37.12 7.38 -8.23
N LEU A 9 37.24 6.84 -9.45
CA LEU A 9 37.60 5.45 -9.68
C LEU A 9 39.09 5.36 -9.96
N LYS A 10 39.80 4.52 -9.20
CA LYS A 10 41.26 4.36 -9.30
C LYS A 10 41.62 2.89 -9.51
N GLY A 11 42.58 2.65 -10.37
CA GLY A 11 43.24 1.35 -10.49
C GLY A 11 44.25 1.13 -9.35
N LEU A 12 44.79 -0.09 -9.26
CA LEU A 12 45.87 -0.43 -8.32
C LEU A 12 47.09 0.45 -8.56
N ASP A 13 47.34 0.81 -9.80
CA ASP A 13 48.31 1.81 -10.23
C ASP A 13 47.80 2.57 -11.47
N ALA A 14 48.58 3.52 -11.98
CA ALA A 14 48.18 4.36 -13.10
C ALA A 14 47.99 3.60 -14.41
N SER A 15 48.56 2.39 -14.58
CA SER A 15 48.44 1.57 -15.80
C SER A 15 47.06 0.92 -15.96
N TYR A 16 46.29 0.77 -14.86
CA TYR A 16 44.96 0.18 -14.92
C TYR A 16 43.84 1.19 -15.31
N GLY A 17 44.21 2.44 -15.51
CA GLY A 17 43.26 3.49 -15.86
C GLY A 17 42.62 4.20 -14.66
N ALA A 18 41.72 5.10 -14.96
CA ALA A 18 41.03 5.93 -13.96
C ALA A 18 39.61 6.27 -14.43
N GLY A 19 38.82 6.82 -13.54
CA GLY A 19 37.47 7.25 -13.90
C GLY A 19 36.78 8.06 -12.80
N THR A 20 35.53 8.36 -13.04
CA THR A 20 34.66 9.01 -12.09
C THR A 20 33.35 8.24 -11.94
N PHE A 21 32.82 8.26 -10.75
CA PHE A 21 31.55 7.65 -10.41
C PHE A 21 30.67 8.65 -9.66
N ASN A 22 29.47 8.81 -10.12
CA ASN A 22 28.46 9.63 -9.43
C ASN A 22 27.55 8.72 -8.62
N LYS A 23 27.69 8.75 -7.31
CA LYS A 23 26.91 7.91 -6.36
C LYS A 23 25.41 8.15 -6.42
N ASN A 24 24.99 9.36 -6.74
CA ASN A 24 23.56 9.71 -6.77
C ASN A 24 22.87 9.26 -8.05
N THR A 25 23.61 9.12 -9.13
CA THR A 25 23.06 8.79 -10.46
C THR A 25 23.41 7.41 -10.96
N GLY A 26 24.40 6.75 -10.32
CA GLY A 26 24.99 5.53 -10.83
C GLY A 26 25.79 5.72 -12.13
N ALA A 27 25.96 6.96 -12.61
CA ALA A 27 26.73 7.23 -13.82
C ALA A 27 28.22 7.10 -13.52
N PHE A 28 28.95 6.46 -14.41
CA PHE A 28 30.40 6.36 -14.32
C PHE A 28 31.02 6.61 -15.70
N VAL A 29 32.23 7.14 -15.68
CA VAL A 29 33.09 7.30 -16.83
C VAL A 29 34.41 6.65 -16.49
N VAL A 30 34.88 5.74 -17.33
CA VAL A 30 36.13 5.00 -17.13
C VAL A 30 37.01 5.16 -18.33
N THR A 31 38.28 5.51 -18.14
CA THR A 31 39.32 5.43 -19.09
C THR A 31 40.19 4.24 -18.71
N LEU A 32 40.19 3.21 -19.55
CA LEU A 32 41.00 2.01 -19.34
C LEU A 32 42.45 2.29 -19.73
N GLY A 33 43.41 1.71 -19.00
CA GLY A 33 44.82 1.85 -19.29
C GLY A 33 45.25 1.12 -20.57
N ALA A 34 44.47 0.13 -20.99
CA ALA A 34 44.64 -0.60 -22.25
C ALA A 34 43.29 -0.96 -22.85
N LEU A 35 43.18 -1.10 -24.14
CA LEU A 35 41.99 -1.59 -24.82
C LEU A 35 41.73 -3.06 -24.42
N PRO A 36 40.52 -3.42 -23.99
CA PRO A 36 40.17 -4.80 -23.69
C PRO A 36 40.09 -5.62 -25.00
N ASP A 37 40.27 -6.91 -24.87
CA ASP A 37 40.09 -7.83 -26.00
C ASP A 37 38.65 -7.84 -26.49
N VAL A 38 38.45 -8.14 -27.77
CA VAL A 38 37.13 -8.27 -28.38
C VAL A 38 36.35 -9.36 -27.64
N GLY A 39 35.17 -9.03 -27.19
CA GLY A 39 34.31 -9.94 -26.41
C GLY A 39 34.52 -9.89 -24.89
N SER A 40 35.42 -9.04 -24.39
CA SER A 40 35.58 -8.80 -22.97
C SER A 40 34.31 -8.16 -22.38
N SER A 41 33.98 -8.54 -21.15
CA SER A 41 32.86 -7.98 -20.41
C SER A 41 33.32 -6.99 -19.32
N LEU A 42 32.63 -5.89 -19.19
CA LEU A 42 32.79 -4.99 -18.07
C LEU A 42 31.91 -5.46 -16.90
N ILE A 43 32.53 -5.85 -15.80
CA ILE A 43 31.81 -6.29 -14.60
C ILE A 43 31.78 -5.13 -13.60
N LEU A 44 30.59 -4.71 -13.23
CA LEU A 44 30.36 -3.71 -12.19
C LEU A 44 29.88 -4.41 -10.93
N THR A 45 30.53 -4.13 -9.81
CA THR A 45 30.10 -4.56 -8.49
C THR A 45 29.84 -3.32 -7.62
N TRP A 46 28.66 -3.24 -7.05
CA TRP A 46 28.30 -2.13 -6.18
C TRP A 46 27.44 -2.61 -5.02
N ASN A 47 27.42 -1.83 -3.94
CA ASN A 47 26.51 -2.03 -2.82
C ASN A 47 25.29 -1.11 -2.96
N VAL A 48 24.12 -1.63 -2.61
CA VAL A 48 22.91 -0.82 -2.53
C VAL A 48 23.00 0.01 -1.26
N PRO A 49 22.68 1.33 -1.30
CA PRO A 49 22.59 2.14 -0.09
C PRO A 49 21.57 1.55 0.88
N THR A 50 21.94 1.45 2.14
CA THR A 50 21.09 0.91 3.21
C THR A 50 20.98 1.86 4.36
N GLN A 51 19.89 1.77 5.11
CA GLN A 51 19.74 2.45 6.38
C GLN A 51 19.13 1.50 7.40
N GLU A 52 19.52 1.65 8.65
CA GLU A 52 18.84 0.98 9.75
C GLU A 52 17.52 1.66 10.00
N THR A 53 16.45 0.86 10.07
CA THR A 53 15.12 1.38 10.33
C THR A 53 14.92 1.51 11.83
N GLN A 54 14.62 2.71 12.29
CA GLN A 54 14.39 2.98 13.71
C GLN A 54 13.21 2.15 14.26
N GLN A 55 13.32 1.81 15.53
CA GLN A 55 12.24 1.17 16.28
C GLN A 55 10.99 2.04 16.25
N PRO A 56 9.80 1.52 15.95
CA PRO A 56 8.56 2.27 16.09
C PRO A 56 8.33 2.67 17.55
N THR A 57 7.62 3.75 17.78
CA THR A 57 7.33 4.30 19.11
C THR A 57 6.54 3.30 19.97
N ALA A 58 5.70 2.47 19.35
CA ALA A 58 4.97 1.39 19.98
C ALA A 58 5.52 0.03 19.52
N ALA A 59 5.49 -0.97 20.40
CA ALA A 59 5.82 -2.33 20.03
C ALA A 59 4.87 -2.84 18.95
N LEU A 60 5.42 -3.60 18.00
CA LEU A 60 4.63 -4.29 17.00
C LEU A 60 3.80 -5.40 17.68
N LYS A 61 2.66 -5.74 17.09
CA LYS A 61 1.82 -6.85 17.55
C LYS A 61 1.58 -7.82 16.40
N ALA A 62 1.61 -9.10 16.70
CA ALA A 62 1.14 -10.14 15.81
C ALA A 62 -0.39 -10.12 15.79
N SER A 63 -0.98 -10.00 14.62
CA SER A 63 -2.42 -9.85 14.42
C SER A 63 -2.91 -10.71 13.25
N GLN A 64 -4.21 -10.90 13.18
CA GLN A 64 -4.87 -11.58 12.07
C GLN A 64 -6.14 -10.83 11.72
N ALA A 65 -6.42 -10.68 10.43
CA ALA A 65 -7.70 -10.23 9.93
C ALA A 65 -8.58 -11.45 9.62
N LEU A 66 -9.81 -11.45 10.08
CA LEU A 66 -10.77 -12.54 9.94
C LEU A 66 -11.97 -12.04 9.14
N GLN A 67 -12.18 -12.60 7.96
CA GLN A 67 -13.36 -12.35 7.16
C GLN A 67 -14.51 -13.21 7.68
N LEU A 68 -15.52 -12.59 8.24
CA LEU A 68 -16.74 -13.26 8.71
C LEU A 68 -17.71 -13.47 7.53
N ALA A 69 -18.41 -14.57 7.55
CA ALA A 69 -19.35 -14.98 6.51
C ALA A 69 -20.79 -15.10 7.05
N PRO A 70 -21.43 -14.00 7.47
CA PRO A 70 -22.84 -14.07 7.85
C PRO A 70 -23.71 -14.52 6.68
N PRO A 71 -24.93 -15.05 6.95
CA PRO A 71 -25.85 -15.47 5.89
C PRO A 71 -26.10 -14.38 4.85
N GLU A 72 -26.45 -14.78 3.63
CA GLU A 72 -26.71 -13.84 2.53
C GLU A 72 -27.74 -12.77 2.93
N GLY A 73 -27.46 -11.54 2.56
CA GLY A 73 -28.29 -10.37 2.91
C GLY A 73 -28.20 -9.93 4.37
N LYS A 74 -27.26 -10.49 5.14
CA LYS A 74 -27.02 -10.10 6.53
C LYS A 74 -25.58 -9.63 6.75
N SER A 75 -25.38 -8.89 7.85
CA SER A 75 -24.06 -8.55 8.41
C SER A 75 -24.07 -8.73 9.92
N VAL A 76 -22.88 -8.69 10.51
CA VAL A 76 -22.75 -8.75 11.98
C VAL A 76 -23.45 -7.58 12.60
N GLN A 77 -24.27 -7.82 13.65
CA GLN A 77 -24.84 -6.72 14.42
C GLN A 77 -23.80 -6.11 15.37
N PRO A 78 -23.71 -4.78 15.42
CA PRO A 78 -22.79 -4.08 16.32
C PRO A 78 -22.95 -4.50 17.78
N GLY A 79 -21.85 -4.62 18.49
CA GLY A 79 -21.85 -4.94 19.92
C GLY A 79 -22.25 -6.39 20.28
N THR A 80 -22.47 -7.26 19.30
CA THR A 80 -22.87 -8.66 19.57
C THR A 80 -21.75 -9.66 19.41
N LEU A 81 -20.61 -9.24 18.81
CA LEU A 81 -19.52 -10.16 18.51
C LEU A 81 -18.70 -10.49 19.76
N THR A 82 -18.46 -11.76 19.96
CA THR A 82 -17.54 -12.30 20.96
C THR A 82 -16.60 -13.27 20.29
N ILE A 83 -15.30 -13.15 20.56
CA ILE A 83 -14.27 -14.10 20.11
C ILE A 83 -13.68 -14.82 21.31
N THR A 84 -13.59 -16.14 21.21
CA THR A 84 -13.02 -17.01 22.25
C THR A 84 -11.93 -17.91 21.68
N TRP A 85 -10.90 -18.18 22.47
CA TRP A 85 -9.81 -19.06 22.10
C TRP A 85 -9.23 -19.78 23.32
N PRO A 86 -8.52 -20.91 23.13
CA PRO A 86 -7.93 -21.66 24.23
C PRO A 86 -6.97 -20.81 25.06
N HIS A 87 -7.05 -20.96 26.38
CA HIS A 87 -6.09 -20.37 27.30
C HIS A 87 -4.72 -21.05 27.13
N GLU A 88 -3.64 -20.30 27.28
CA GLU A 88 -2.26 -20.79 27.10
C GLU A 88 -1.86 -21.91 28.10
N SER A 89 -2.53 -22.00 29.23
CA SER A 89 -2.31 -23.09 30.20
C SER A 89 -2.90 -24.45 29.78
N GLY A 90 -3.63 -24.48 28.63
CA GLY A 90 -4.34 -25.67 28.18
C GLY A 90 -5.69 -25.93 28.87
N THR A 91 -6.09 -25.11 29.84
CA THR A 91 -7.37 -25.19 30.53
C THR A 91 -8.10 -23.85 30.51
N GLY A 92 -9.39 -23.88 30.12
CA GLY A 92 -10.20 -22.68 29.98
C GLY A 92 -10.00 -21.91 28.65
N THR A 93 -10.64 -20.78 28.55
CA THR A 93 -10.65 -19.94 27.37
C THR A 93 -10.36 -18.48 27.74
N ARG A 94 -9.82 -17.73 26.76
CA ARG A 94 -9.77 -16.26 26.77
C ARG A 94 -10.87 -15.72 25.87
N THR A 95 -11.34 -14.53 26.19
CA THR A 95 -12.45 -13.89 25.48
C THR A 95 -12.16 -12.42 25.23
N ALA A 96 -12.59 -11.94 24.09
CA ALA A 96 -12.71 -10.52 23.76
C ALA A 96 -14.06 -10.27 23.10
N SER A 97 -14.59 -9.05 23.26
CA SER A 97 -15.88 -8.65 22.68
C SER A 97 -15.75 -7.32 21.95
N ALA A 98 -16.50 -7.18 20.87
CA ALA A 98 -16.60 -5.92 20.14
C ALA A 98 -17.66 -5.01 20.80
N ALA A 99 -17.29 -3.77 21.03
CA ALA A 99 -18.25 -2.73 21.37
C ALA A 99 -19.14 -2.37 20.17
N THR A 100 -20.16 -1.55 20.36
CA THR A 100 -21.00 -1.03 19.28
C THR A 100 -20.17 -0.25 18.24
N SER A 101 -19.11 0.45 18.66
CA SER A 101 -18.14 1.11 17.78
C SER A 101 -17.29 0.16 16.94
N GLY A 102 -17.38 -1.14 17.20
CA GLY A 102 -16.54 -2.17 16.60
C GLY A 102 -15.22 -2.43 17.33
N GLU A 103 -14.81 -1.57 18.27
CA GLU A 103 -13.56 -1.74 19.00
C GLU A 103 -13.58 -3.00 19.89
N LEU A 104 -12.53 -3.83 19.79
CA LEU A 104 -12.36 -5.00 20.66
C LEU A 104 -11.83 -4.62 22.02
N SER A 105 -12.41 -5.24 23.04
CA SER A 105 -11.99 -5.12 24.43
C SER A 105 -11.86 -6.51 25.09
N GLY A 106 -11.16 -6.57 26.23
CA GLY A 106 -10.91 -7.81 26.95
C GLY A 106 -9.50 -8.37 26.71
N ALA A 107 -9.39 -9.65 26.36
CA ALA A 107 -8.10 -10.31 26.20
C ALA A 107 -7.41 -10.06 24.84
N ALA A 108 -7.99 -9.26 23.98
CA ALA A 108 -7.44 -8.85 22.68
C ALA A 108 -7.70 -7.37 22.40
N THR A 109 -6.99 -6.84 21.41
CA THR A 109 -7.25 -5.54 20.78
C THR A 109 -7.55 -5.75 19.30
N GLY A 110 -8.26 -4.81 18.69
CA GLY A 110 -8.63 -4.87 17.29
C GLY A 110 -9.92 -4.11 17.00
N ASN A 111 -10.47 -4.29 15.82
CA ASN A 111 -11.69 -3.61 15.40
C ASN A 111 -12.52 -4.48 14.46
N LEU A 112 -13.82 -4.45 14.64
CA LEU A 112 -14.81 -5.05 13.74
C LEU A 112 -15.34 -3.99 12.77
N ASN A 113 -15.12 -4.20 11.49
CA ASN A 113 -15.82 -3.49 10.45
C ASN A 113 -17.12 -4.21 10.11
N VAL A 114 -18.23 -3.71 10.64
CA VAL A 114 -19.56 -4.34 10.46
C VAL A 114 -19.99 -4.36 8.99
N ALA A 115 -19.77 -3.27 8.27
CA ALA A 115 -20.20 -3.17 6.86
C ALA A 115 -19.47 -4.16 5.95
N GLN A 116 -18.21 -4.48 6.27
CA GLN A 116 -17.37 -5.42 5.53
C GLN A 116 -17.36 -6.82 6.16
N ASN A 117 -17.94 -6.99 7.35
CA ASN A 117 -17.84 -8.21 8.14
C ASN A 117 -16.38 -8.64 8.40
N LEU A 118 -15.50 -7.66 8.59
CA LEU A 118 -14.08 -7.89 8.76
C LEU A 118 -13.65 -7.59 10.18
N LEU A 119 -13.05 -8.57 10.85
CA LEU A 119 -12.54 -8.46 12.20
C LEU A 119 -11.01 -8.43 12.20
N SER A 120 -10.41 -7.33 12.64
CA SER A 120 -8.99 -7.27 12.99
C SER A 120 -8.81 -7.76 14.41
N PHE A 121 -7.92 -8.72 14.63
CA PHE A 121 -7.73 -9.39 15.90
C PHE A 121 -6.26 -9.49 16.29
N ALA A 122 -5.90 -8.98 17.47
CA ALA A 122 -4.57 -9.10 18.05
C ALA A 122 -4.69 -9.49 19.53
N PRO A 123 -4.43 -10.75 19.91
CA PRO A 123 -4.52 -11.16 21.29
C PRO A 123 -3.44 -10.47 22.14
N ASN A 124 -3.75 -10.10 23.38
CA ASN A 124 -2.77 -9.48 24.29
C ASN A 124 -1.66 -10.47 24.71
N VAL A 125 -2.00 -11.74 24.71
CA VAL A 125 -1.12 -12.86 25.02
C VAL A 125 -1.29 -13.90 23.93
N LEU A 126 -0.19 -14.40 23.38
CA LEU A 126 -0.20 -15.36 22.28
C LEU A 126 -0.81 -16.70 22.74
N PRO A 127 -1.84 -17.19 22.04
CA PRO A 127 -2.46 -18.48 22.35
C PRO A 127 -1.53 -19.67 22.02
N PRO A 128 -1.89 -20.92 22.36
CA PRO A 128 -1.19 -22.09 21.87
C PRO A 128 -1.11 -22.11 20.34
N VAL A 129 -0.01 -22.63 19.80
CA VAL A 129 0.14 -22.85 18.36
C VAL A 129 -0.95 -23.79 17.87
N GLY A 130 -1.61 -23.43 16.75
CA GLY A 130 -2.75 -24.19 16.23
C GLY A 130 -4.07 -23.93 16.97
N ALA A 131 -4.12 -22.90 17.83
CA ALA A 131 -5.36 -22.51 18.48
C ALA A 131 -6.44 -22.18 17.45
N LEU A 132 -7.66 -22.63 17.73
CA LEU A 132 -8.85 -22.25 16.98
C LEU A 132 -9.52 -21.07 17.68
N LEU A 133 -9.86 -20.07 16.91
CA LEU A 133 -10.63 -18.91 17.32
C LEU A 133 -12.09 -19.18 17.01
N THR A 134 -12.97 -19.15 18.01
CA THR A 134 -14.42 -19.22 17.80
C THR A 134 -14.98 -17.81 17.88
N VAL A 135 -15.66 -17.38 16.83
CA VAL A 135 -16.30 -16.06 16.72
C VAL A 135 -17.80 -16.26 16.70
N ASP A 136 -18.45 -15.80 17.76
CA ASP A 136 -19.89 -15.83 17.93
C ASP A 136 -20.45 -14.43 17.74
N TYR A 137 -21.53 -14.30 16.98
CA TYR A 137 -22.20 -13.02 16.74
C TYR A 137 -23.65 -13.21 16.35
N VAL A 138 -24.41 -12.12 16.41
CA VAL A 138 -25.76 -12.04 15.86
C VAL A 138 -25.67 -11.45 14.47
N ALA A 139 -26.26 -12.11 13.49
CA ALA A 139 -26.40 -11.61 12.12
C ALA A 139 -27.78 -10.95 11.92
N GLY A 140 -27.81 -9.71 11.48
CA GLY A 140 -29.00 -8.92 11.20
C GLY A 140 -29.09 -8.47 9.73
N PRO A 141 -30.25 -7.99 9.27
CA PRO A 141 -30.45 -7.56 7.89
C PRO A 141 -29.52 -6.44 7.51
N LYS A 142 -28.85 -6.60 6.36
CA LYS A 142 -28.02 -5.56 5.75
C LYS A 142 -28.80 -4.84 4.66
N GLN A 143 -28.71 -3.51 4.64
CA GLN A 143 -29.31 -2.65 3.64
C GLN A 143 -28.24 -1.83 2.92
N GLU A 144 -28.47 -1.56 1.65
CA GLU A 144 -27.68 -0.63 0.86
C GLU A 144 -28.59 0.35 0.12
N ASP A 145 -28.41 1.63 0.39
CA ASP A 145 -29.09 2.73 -0.29
C ASP A 145 -28.10 3.48 -1.16
N SER A 146 -28.48 3.81 -2.39
CA SER A 146 -27.64 4.58 -3.30
C SER A 146 -28.33 5.89 -3.68
N PHE A 147 -27.58 6.98 -3.52
CA PHE A 147 -28.02 8.33 -3.85
C PHE A 147 -27.16 8.85 -5.00
N ALA A 148 -27.82 9.13 -6.13
CA ALA A 148 -27.18 9.77 -7.25
C ALA A 148 -27.07 11.27 -6.96
N HIS A 149 -25.84 11.75 -6.90
CA HIS A 149 -25.47 13.15 -6.79
C HIS A 149 -26.27 13.95 -5.73
N PRO A 150 -26.28 13.57 -4.43
CA PRO A 150 -26.91 14.37 -3.39
C PRO A 150 -26.20 15.72 -3.26
N SER A 151 -26.99 16.78 -3.21
CA SER A 151 -26.47 18.15 -3.14
C SER A 151 -25.95 18.49 -1.74
N ARG A 152 -24.96 19.38 -1.69
CA ARG A 152 -24.47 19.96 -0.45
C ARG A 152 -25.51 20.93 0.15
N ASP A 153 -25.54 20.99 1.45
CA ASP A 153 -26.29 22.03 2.18
C ASP A 153 -25.50 23.36 2.21
N GLY A 154 -26.10 24.37 2.84
CA GLY A 154 -25.48 25.69 3.01
C GLY A 154 -24.22 25.73 3.86
N GLN A 155 -23.87 24.60 4.52
CA GLN A 155 -22.65 24.42 5.32
C GLN A 155 -21.60 23.56 4.60
N GLY A 156 -21.87 23.17 3.35
CA GLY A 156 -20.98 22.33 2.53
C GLY A 156 -21.06 20.85 2.85
N LYS A 157 -21.95 20.42 3.72
CA LYS A 157 -22.17 19.01 4.06
C LYS A 157 -23.16 18.38 3.12
N VAL A 158 -23.06 17.05 2.96
CA VAL A 158 -24.01 16.25 2.19
C VAL A 158 -25.00 15.58 3.13
N PRO A 159 -26.29 15.97 3.11
CA PRO A 159 -27.36 15.29 3.83
C PRO A 159 -27.93 14.14 2.97
N VAL A 160 -28.12 12.99 3.57
CA VAL A 160 -28.86 11.85 3.02
C VAL A 160 -29.70 11.19 4.10
N THR A 161 -30.73 10.44 3.71
CA THR A 161 -31.59 9.73 4.68
C THR A 161 -31.78 8.30 4.25
N ALA A 162 -31.52 7.36 5.15
CA ALA A 162 -31.74 5.93 4.94
C ALA A 162 -33.19 5.66 4.57
N THR A 163 -33.39 4.86 3.52
CA THR A 163 -34.75 4.60 2.95
C THR A 163 -35.66 3.87 3.93
N LEU A 164 -35.13 3.06 4.84
CA LEU A 164 -35.90 2.38 5.89
C LEU A 164 -36.14 3.24 7.13
N GLY A 165 -35.66 4.47 7.17
CA GLY A 165 -35.94 5.43 8.24
C GLY A 165 -35.30 5.12 9.59
N SER A 166 -34.50 4.04 9.71
CA SER A 166 -33.76 3.73 10.94
C SER A 166 -32.49 2.99 10.62
N ILE A 167 -31.47 3.21 11.43
CA ILE A 167 -30.13 2.61 11.31
C ILE A 167 -29.77 2.00 12.67
N GLU A 168 -29.25 0.78 12.68
CA GLU A 168 -28.69 0.18 13.88
C GLU A 168 -27.38 0.89 14.26
N PRO A 169 -27.24 1.40 15.50
CA PRO A 169 -26.02 2.10 15.91
C PRO A 169 -24.75 1.25 15.73
N GLY A 170 -23.70 1.83 15.13
CA GLY A 170 -22.43 1.17 14.85
C GLY A 170 -22.40 0.33 13.56
N SER A 171 -23.47 0.33 12.78
CA SER A 171 -23.57 -0.44 11.55
C SER A 171 -23.41 0.38 10.26
N LEU A 172 -23.41 1.72 10.39
CA LEU A 172 -23.39 2.59 9.23
C LEU A 172 -22.01 2.68 8.61
N GLU A 173 -21.92 2.41 7.31
CA GLU A 173 -20.80 2.81 6.45
C GLU A 173 -21.34 3.73 5.35
N ILE A 174 -20.63 4.81 5.12
CA ILE A 174 -20.87 5.76 4.05
C ILE A 174 -19.77 5.59 3.03
N GLU A 175 -20.14 5.38 1.78
CA GLU A 175 -19.23 5.38 0.63
C GLU A 175 -19.58 6.56 -0.28
N TRP A 176 -18.58 7.31 -0.71
CA TRP A 176 -18.75 8.36 -1.71
C TRP A 176 -17.49 8.52 -2.56
N ASN A 177 -17.62 9.16 -3.70
CA ASN A 177 -16.47 9.45 -4.53
C ASN A 177 -15.96 10.88 -4.31
N THR A 178 -14.67 11.05 -4.50
CA THR A 178 -14.01 12.37 -4.49
C THR A 178 -13.06 12.49 -5.67
N LEU A 179 -12.77 13.72 -6.04
CA LEU A 179 -11.80 14.08 -7.06
C LEU A 179 -10.59 14.71 -6.37
N THR A 180 -9.44 14.06 -6.46
CA THR A 180 -8.22 14.49 -5.77
C THR A 180 -7.47 15.51 -6.63
N ASP A 181 -7.07 16.62 -6.02
CA ASP A 181 -6.17 17.56 -6.64
C ASP A 181 -4.75 16.98 -6.70
N THR A 182 -4.35 16.60 -7.90
CA THR A 182 -3.02 16.05 -8.17
C THR A 182 -1.97 17.10 -8.54
N ALA A 183 -2.33 18.41 -8.55
CA ALA A 183 -1.39 19.50 -8.80
C ALA A 183 -0.27 19.57 -7.75
N VAL A 184 -0.51 19.07 -6.56
CA VAL A 184 0.50 18.91 -5.50
C VAL A 184 1.65 17.97 -5.86
N LEU A 185 1.56 17.20 -6.96
CA LEU A 185 2.66 16.33 -7.41
C LEU A 185 3.90 17.10 -7.91
N GLY A 186 3.86 18.44 -7.94
CA GLY A 186 5.02 19.31 -8.16
C GLY A 186 5.60 19.31 -9.58
N VAL A 187 5.04 18.52 -10.50
CA VAL A 187 5.51 18.40 -11.89
C VAL A 187 4.61 19.18 -12.85
N TYR A 188 3.33 19.26 -12.54
CA TYR A 188 2.33 19.97 -13.35
C TYR A 188 1.35 20.72 -12.46
N THR A 189 0.89 21.87 -12.93
CA THR A 189 -0.23 22.56 -12.30
C THR A 189 -1.54 21.83 -12.58
N LEU A 190 -2.55 22.01 -11.72
CA LEU A 190 -3.89 21.44 -11.93
C LEU A 190 -4.42 21.80 -13.34
N GLN A 191 -4.18 23.02 -13.77
CA GLN A 191 -4.61 23.53 -15.09
C GLN A 191 -3.93 22.77 -16.24
N GLN A 192 -2.64 22.41 -16.09
CA GLN A 192 -1.93 21.57 -17.06
C GLN A 192 -2.47 20.15 -17.07
N ILE A 193 -2.75 19.56 -15.91
CA ILE A 193 -3.34 18.23 -15.79
C ILE A 193 -4.74 18.19 -16.42
N GLN A 194 -5.56 19.21 -16.18
CA GLN A 194 -6.88 19.35 -16.79
C GLN A 194 -6.82 19.54 -18.30
N ALA A 195 -5.89 20.39 -18.78
CA ALA A 195 -5.69 20.64 -20.22
C ALA A 195 -5.19 19.39 -20.98
N MET A 196 -4.54 18.44 -20.28
CA MET A 196 -4.09 17.17 -20.83
C MET A 196 -5.23 16.16 -21.02
N GLY A 197 -6.46 16.46 -20.61
CA GLY A 197 -7.56 15.51 -20.62
C GLY A 197 -7.31 14.27 -19.72
N LEU A 198 -6.24 14.29 -18.94
CA LEU A 198 -5.99 13.32 -17.91
C LEU A 198 -7.02 13.61 -16.83
N GLY A 199 -8.14 12.92 -16.84
CA GLY A 199 -9.06 12.94 -15.73
C GLY A 199 -8.30 12.85 -14.43
N LEU A 200 -8.84 13.36 -13.35
CA LEU A 200 -8.21 13.33 -12.03
C LEU A 200 -7.75 11.92 -11.73
N TRP A 201 -6.52 11.64 -12.17
CA TRP A 201 -5.92 10.35 -11.86
C TRP A 201 -5.43 10.41 -10.44
N ASN A 202 -6.01 9.55 -9.66
CA ASN A 202 -5.63 9.36 -8.29
C ASN A 202 -4.80 8.08 -8.25
N GLY A 203 -3.59 8.15 -7.82
CA GLY A 203 -2.93 6.98 -7.26
C GLY A 203 -3.64 6.48 -6.00
N VAL A 204 -4.66 7.21 -5.57
CA VAL A 204 -5.59 6.92 -4.49
C VAL A 204 -6.91 6.48 -5.11
N ASP A 205 -7.55 5.48 -4.57
CA ASP A 205 -8.93 5.12 -4.93
C ASP A 205 -9.80 6.37 -4.73
N PRO A 206 -10.53 6.83 -5.76
CA PRO A 206 -11.41 7.98 -5.63
C PRO A 206 -12.55 7.75 -4.64
N THR A 207 -12.78 6.52 -4.23
CA THR A 207 -13.80 6.12 -3.29
C THR A 207 -13.35 6.35 -1.86
N GLN A 208 -14.17 7.07 -1.10
CA GLN A 208 -13.93 7.36 0.31
C GLN A 208 -14.94 6.62 1.17
N TYR A 209 -14.54 6.32 2.39
CA TYR A 209 -15.37 5.61 3.36
C TYR A 209 -15.34 6.31 4.71
N ALA A 210 -16.49 6.30 5.37
CA ALA A 210 -16.65 6.74 6.77
C ALA A 210 -17.61 5.80 7.49
N ARG A 211 -17.50 5.75 8.81
CA ARG A 211 -18.35 4.89 9.64
C ARG A 211 -18.84 5.67 10.85
N ASP A 212 -19.93 5.20 11.40
CA ASP A 212 -20.39 5.71 12.69
C ASP A 212 -19.67 5.04 13.87
N ASP A 213 -19.67 5.72 15.00
CA ASP A 213 -19.08 5.25 16.26
C ASP A 213 -20.09 4.57 17.21
N GLY A 214 -21.32 4.37 16.75
CA GLY A 214 -22.43 3.89 17.58
C GLY A 214 -22.98 4.94 18.55
N ALA A 215 -22.40 6.14 18.62
CA ALA A 215 -22.80 7.24 19.48
C ALA A 215 -23.39 8.45 18.73
N GLY A 216 -23.57 8.33 17.41
CA GLY A 216 -24.17 9.36 16.56
C GLY A 216 -23.15 10.20 15.78
N ASN A 217 -21.85 9.94 15.90
CA ASN A 217 -20.86 10.60 15.09
C ASN A 217 -20.48 9.74 13.87
N VAL A 218 -20.17 10.41 12.77
CA VAL A 218 -19.59 9.78 11.58
C VAL A 218 -18.10 10.10 11.56
N LEU A 219 -17.28 9.05 11.53
CA LEU A 219 -15.83 9.12 11.65
C LEU A 219 -15.13 8.69 10.36
N ARG A 220 -14.05 9.41 10.00
CA ARG A 220 -13.08 9.00 8.99
C ARG A 220 -11.67 9.19 9.55
N ALA A 221 -10.85 8.14 9.49
CA ALA A 221 -9.50 8.15 10.06
C ALA A 221 -9.44 8.70 11.51
N GLY A 222 -10.42 8.35 12.35
CA GLY A 222 -10.53 8.81 13.73
C GLY A 222 -11.00 10.26 13.92
N GLN A 223 -11.31 10.99 12.84
CA GLN A 223 -11.83 12.35 12.90
C GLN A 223 -13.34 12.37 12.66
N VAL A 224 -14.07 13.14 13.46
CA VAL A 224 -15.52 13.35 13.26
C VAL A 224 -15.72 14.22 12.02
N ILE A 225 -16.39 13.69 11.01
CA ILE A 225 -16.74 14.41 9.78
C ILE A 225 -18.24 14.64 9.63
N GLY A 226 -19.07 14.06 10.50
CA GLY A 226 -20.50 14.16 10.37
C GLY A 226 -21.26 13.60 11.57
N SER A 227 -22.55 13.44 11.37
CA SER A 227 -23.46 12.87 12.38
C SER A 227 -24.53 12.00 11.75
N VAL A 228 -25.07 11.08 12.53
CA VAL A 228 -26.19 10.21 12.16
C VAL A 228 -27.27 10.25 13.24
N ASN A 229 -28.52 10.33 12.83
CA ASN A 229 -29.66 10.12 13.70
C ASN A 229 -30.23 8.72 13.43
N TYR A 230 -29.99 7.81 14.34
CA TYR A 230 -30.34 6.40 14.19
C TYR A 230 -31.85 6.14 14.09
N ALA A 231 -32.66 6.97 14.77
CA ALA A 231 -34.11 6.80 14.79
C ALA A 231 -34.78 7.23 13.47
N THR A 232 -34.21 8.24 12.81
CA THR A 232 -34.77 8.78 11.56
C THR A 232 -33.99 8.38 10.32
N GLY A 233 -32.82 7.75 10.47
CA GLY A 233 -31.91 7.41 9.38
C GLY A 233 -31.27 8.63 8.72
N ALA A 234 -31.39 9.83 9.30
CA ALA A 234 -30.79 11.04 8.76
C ALA A 234 -29.28 11.04 8.99
N VAL A 235 -28.50 11.20 7.94
CA VAL A 235 -27.04 11.26 7.93
C VAL A 235 -26.60 12.56 7.30
N GLN A 236 -25.61 13.20 7.89
CA GLN A 236 -25.02 14.43 7.37
C GLN A 236 -23.52 14.41 7.59
N PHE A 237 -22.71 14.64 6.54
CA PHE A 237 -21.25 14.56 6.65
C PHE A 237 -20.54 15.53 5.73
N GLN A 238 -19.30 15.88 6.08
CA GLN A 238 -18.38 16.66 5.25
C GLN A 238 -17.70 15.70 4.24
N PRO A 239 -17.99 15.84 2.94
CA PRO A 239 -17.48 14.89 1.95
C PRO A 239 -16.08 15.24 1.46
N ASP A 240 -15.61 16.49 1.65
CA ASP A 240 -14.28 16.90 1.24
C ASP A 240 -13.26 16.42 2.27
N VAL A 241 -12.21 15.80 1.77
CA VAL A 241 -11.21 15.16 2.61
C VAL A 241 -9.81 15.52 2.15
N THR A 242 -8.84 15.36 3.02
CA THR A 242 -7.43 15.38 2.66
C THR A 242 -6.95 13.96 2.57
N VAL A 243 -6.33 13.61 1.46
CA VAL A 243 -5.73 12.29 1.23
C VAL A 243 -4.23 12.40 1.09
N LYS A 244 -3.52 11.35 1.48
CA LYS A 244 -2.07 11.27 1.26
C LYS A 244 -1.83 10.59 -0.07
N ILE A 245 -1.26 11.33 -1.02
CA ILE A 245 -0.87 10.77 -2.30
C ILE A 245 0.63 10.53 -2.34
N PRO A 246 1.08 9.40 -2.91
CA PRO A 246 2.49 9.16 -3.12
C PRO A 246 3.00 10.13 -4.19
N SER A 247 3.95 10.96 -3.80
CA SER A 247 4.63 11.89 -4.70
C SER A 247 6.07 11.43 -4.89
N PRO A 248 6.47 11.03 -6.11
CA PRO A 248 7.86 10.73 -6.39
C PRO A 248 8.70 12.01 -6.23
N VAL A 249 9.73 11.93 -5.41
CA VAL A 249 10.69 13.01 -5.23
C VAL A 249 11.76 12.88 -6.31
N TYR A 250 11.87 13.89 -7.16
CA TYR A 250 12.92 13.97 -8.17
C TYR A 250 13.87 15.10 -7.83
N GLY A 251 15.16 14.77 -7.69
CA GLY A 251 16.22 15.77 -7.71
C GLY A 251 16.59 16.11 -9.16
N ALA A 252 16.58 17.36 -9.53
CA ALA A 252 17.12 17.80 -10.82
C ALA A 252 18.64 17.96 -10.70
N GLN A 253 19.40 17.09 -11.36
CA GLN A 253 20.84 17.23 -11.48
C GLN A 253 21.19 17.89 -12.82
N ARG A 254 21.87 19.01 -12.76
CA ARG A 254 22.42 19.66 -13.93
C ARG A 254 23.60 18.84 -14.47
N LEU A 255 23.45 18.31 -15.67
CA LEU A 255 24.48 17.50 -16.33
C LEU A 255 25.49 18.32 -17.14
N GLY A 256 25.26 19.64 -17.29
CA GLY A 256 26.13 20.54 -18.03
C GLY A 256 25.50 21.11 -19.29
N TRP A 257 26.29 21.84 -20.06
CA TRP A 257 25.91 22.36 -21.39
C TRP A 257 26.40 21.41 -22.45
N ALA A 258 25.46 20.89 -23.28
CA ALA A 258 25.84 20.27 -24.52
C ALA A 258 25.74 21.31 -25.64
N SER A 259 26.78 21.44 -26.44
CA SER A 259 26.81 22.35 -27.61
C SER A 259 25.65 22.05 -28.54
N GLY A 260 24.76 23.02 -28.75
CA GLY A 260 23.58 22.91 -29.63
C GLY A 260 22.28 22.43 -28.98
N VAL A 261 22.28 21.99 -27.73
CA VAL A 261 21.09 21.42 -27.08
C VAL A 261 20.70 22.18 -25.80
N GLY A 262 21.51 23.11 -25.30
CA GLY A 262 21.24 23.87 -24.08
C GLY A 262 21.59 23.10 -22.79
N GLN A 263 20.96 23.50 -21.69
CA GLN A 263 21.21 22.84 -20.40
C GLN A 263 20.52 21.48 -20.35
N MET A 264 21.29 20.45 -20.08
CA MET A 264 20.76 19.10 -19.84
C MET A 264 20.55 18.90 -18.33
N PHE A 265 19.36 18.46 -17.96
CA PHE A 265 19.01 18.07 -16.61
C PHE A 265 18.69 16.57 -16.59
N ARG A 266 19.19 15.88 -15.61
CA ARG A 266 18.76 14.53 -15.29
C ARG A 266 17.87 14.62 -14.07
N LEU A 267 16.68 14.04 -14.16
CA LEU A 267 15.83 13.81 -12.99
C LEU A 267 16.34 12.55 -12.29
N ASN A 268 16.85 12.73 -11.08
CA ASN A 268 17.22 11.62 -10.21
C ASN A 268 16.03 11.34 -9.31
N TYR A 269 15.60 10.10 -9.32
CA TYR A 269 14.58 9.65 -8.40
C TYR A 269 15.15 9.60 -6.97
N GLY A 270 14.57 10.37 -6.06
CA GLY A 270 14.99 10.48 -4.65
C GLY A 270 14.12 9.68 -3.68
N GLY A 271 13.12 8.95 -4.18
CA GLY A 271 12.19 8.21 -3.36
C GLY A 271 10.75 8.66 -3.51
N ILE A 272 9.84 8.10 -2.69
CA ILE A 272 8.46 8.58 -2.56
C ILE A 272 8.33 9.39 -1.29
N SER A 273 7.82 10.61 -1.38
CA SER A 273 7.21 11.33 -0.27
C SER A 273 5.69 11.21 -0.36
N TYR A 274 5.03 11.31 0.77
CA TYR A 274 3.57 11.42 0.80
C TYR A 274 3.21 12.88 0.98
N VAL A 275 2.37 13.39 0.09
CA VAL A 275 1.92 14.78 0.10
C VAL A 275 0.43 14.80 0.40
N ASP A 276 0.02 15.69 1.29
CA ASP A 276 -1.39 15.92 1.56
C ASP A 276 -2.02 16.64 0.36
N ALA A 277 -3.06 16.04 -0.19
CA ALA A 277 -3.81 16.57 -1.32
C ALA A 277 -5.29 16.73 -0.95
N PRO A 278 -5.91 17.87 -1.29
CA PRO A 278 -7.36 18.00 -1.16
C PRO A 278 -8.06 17.06 -2.15
N SER A 279 -9.09 16.39 -1.66
CA SER A 279 -9.96 15.52 -2.45
C SER A 279 -11.40 15.97 -2.25
N MET A 280 -11.99 16.48 -3.31
CA MET A 280 -13.26 17.18 -3.26
C MET A 280 -14.39 16.31 -3.77
N TYR A 281 -15.54 16.35 -3.09
CA TYR A 281 -16.75 15.73 -3.61
C TYR A 281 -17.19 16.43 -4.92
N PRO A 282 -17.52 15.68 -5.98
CA PRO A 282 -17.90 16.25 -7.27
C PRO A 282 -19.12 17.18 -7.16
N ASN A 283 -19.07 18.30 -7.87
CA ASN A 283 -20.21 19.22 -7.98
C ASN A 283 -21.08 18.92 -9.22
N ASP A 284 -20.75 17.90 -9.98
CA ASP A 284 -21.45 17.45 -11.17
C ASP A 284 -22.14 16.09 -10.94
N GLU A 285 -22.82 15.60 -11.96
CA GLU A 285 -23.59 14.35 -11.90
C GLU A 285 -22.73 13.09 -11.61
N SER A 286 -21.40 13.20 -11.55
CA SER A 286 -20.51 12.09 -11.23
C SER A 286 -20.46 11.78 -9.74
N GLY A 287 -20.96 12.68 -8.88
CA GLY A 287 -21.03 12.49 -7.45
C GLY A 287 -22.03 11.40 -7.07
N TYR A 288 -21.69 10.57 -6.10
CA TYR A 288 -22.63 9.62 -5.51
C TYR A 288 -22.36 9.44 -4.01
N VAL A 289 -23.38 8.96 -3.31
CA VAL A 289 -23.27 8.50 -1.92
C VAL A 289 -23.99 7.18 -1.79
N LYS A 290 -23.39 6.22 -1.10
CA LYS A 290 -24.04 4.97 -0.70
C LYS A 290 -24.00 4.83 0.81
N LEU A 291 -25.10 4.38 1.37
CA LEU A 291 -25.19 4.00 2.77
C LEU A 291 -25.31 2.48 2.86
N ARG A 292 -24.46 1.84 3.64
CA ARG A 292 -24.63 0.44 4.07
C ARG A 292 -24.87 0.42 5.55
N TYR A 293 -25.91 -0.26 5.98
CA TYR A 293 -26.29 -0.27 7.40
C TYR A 293 -27.13 -1.51 7.71
N ASN A 294 -27.21 -1.83 8.98
CA ASN A 294 -28.19 -2.79 9.47
C ASN A 294 -29.50 -2.07 9.81
N SER A 295 -30.58 -2.73 9.47
CA SER A 295 -31.93 -2.29 9.82
C SER A 295 -32.61 -3.24 10.81
N ALA A 296 -33.69 -2.81 11.41
CA ALA A 296 -34.53 -3.69 12.21
C ALA A 296 -35.05 -4.85 11.37
N GLY A 297 -35.01 -6.08 11.91
CA GLY A 297 -35.51 -7.27 11.23
C GLY A 297 -35.11 -8.57 11.92
N SER A 298 -35.32 -9.70 11.25
CA SER A 298 -35.03 -11.01 11.83
C SER A 298 -33.53 -11.24 11.98
N THR A 299 -33.10 -11.51 13.20
CA THR A 299 -31.71 -11.82 13.55
C THR A 299 -31.51 -13.33 13.72
N SER A 300 -30.27 -13.76 13.62
CA SER A 300 -29.89 -15.15 13.89
C SER A 300 -28.51 -15.23 14.53
N ASN A 301 -28.35 -16.10 15.51
CA ASN A 301 -27.04 -16.40 16.08
C ASN A 301 -26.19 -17.15 15.05
N HIS A 302 -24.91 -16.79 14.99
CA HIS A 302 -23.93 -17.40 14.10
C HIS A 302 -22.63 -17.64 14.83
N SER A 303 -21.93 -18.68 14.42
CA SER A 303 -20.65 -19.06 15.01
C SER A 303 -19.71 -19.53 13.92
N GLU A 304 -18.50 -18.99 13.90
CA GLU A 304 -17.45 -19.36 12.93
C GLU A 304 -16.17 -19.71 13.66
N THR A 305 -15.35 -20.57 13.04
CA THR A 305 -14.10 -21.01 13.61
C THR A 305 -12.96 -20.76 12.62
N PHE A 306 -11.88 -20.13 13.12
CA PHE A 306 -10.69 -19.79 12.35
C PHE A 306 -9.44 -20.35 13.00
N ALA A 307 -8.49 -20.83 12.22
CA ALA A 307 -7.16 -21.14 12.72
C ALA A 307 -6.38 -19.83 12.96
N PHE A 308 -5.75 -19.69 14.13
CA PHE A 308 -4.94 -18.51 14.42
C PHE A 308 -3.62 -18.57 13.65
N SER A 309 -3.43 -17.63 12.74
CA SER A 309 -2.25 -17.46 11.88
C SER A 309 -1.77 -16.01 11.91
N PRO A 310 -1.01 -15.61 12.94
CA PRO A 310 -0.65 -14.22 13.15
C PRO A 310 0.46 -13.74 12.21
N SER A 311 0.34 -12.49 11.80
CA SER A 311 1.33 -11.79 10.99
C SER A 311 1.54 -10.36 11.49
N PHE A 312 2.63 -9.74 11.05
CA PHE A 312 2.93 -8.32 11.29
C PHE A 312 3.90 -7.80 10.23
N ARG A 313 4.03 -6.48 10.11
CA ARG A 313 5.04 -5.85 9.25
C ARG A 313 6.23 -5.36 10.07
N LEU A 314 7.43 -5.63 9.58
CA LEU A 314 8.68 -5.15 10.18
C LEU A 314 8.77 -3.62 10.19
N VAL A 315 8.31 -2.99 9.10
CA VAL A 315 8.36 -1.55 8.92
C VAL A 315 6.98 -1.07 8.49
N PRO A 316 6.08 -0.79 9.45
CA PRO A 316 4.76 -0.27 9.13
C PRO A 316 4.84 1.08 8.41
N GLY A 317 4.02 1.26 7.37
CA GLY A 317 3.90 2.53 6.65
C GLY A 317 5.06 2.86 5.69
N VAL A 318 6.04 1.98 5.52
CA VAL A 318 7.18 2.18 4.61
C VAL A 318 7.22 1.08 3.57
N ASN A 319 7.26 1.45 2.30
CA ASN A 319 7.48 0.53 1.18
C ASN A 319 8.99 0.47 0.87
N ALA A 320 9.74 -0.15 1.77
CA ALA A 320 11.17 -0.37 1.59
C ALA A 320 11.45 -1.87 1.65
N GLN A 321 12.28 -2.35 0.75
CA GLN A 321 12.76 -3.72 0.77
C GLN A 321 13.66 -3.92 1.99
N VAL A 322 13.44 -4.98 2.73
CA VAL A 322 14.29 -5.36 3.85
C VAL A 322 15.51 -6.10 3.33
N VAL A 323 16.67 -5.74 3.81
CA VAL A 323 17.92 -6.42 3.46
C VAL A 323 17.95 -7.78 4.16
N THR A 324 18.23 -8.82 3.39
CA THR A 324 18.29 -10.20 3.88
C THR A 324 19.39 -10.37 4.95
N GLY A 325 19.12 -11.15 5.99
CA GLY A 325 20.08 -11.40 7.07
C GLY A 325 20.22 -10.27 8.09
N THR A 326 19.38 -9.23 8.04
CA THR A 326 19.48 -8.07 8.94
C THR A 326 18.37 -7.97 9.99
N VAL A 327 17.41 -8.88 9.96
CA VAL A 327 16.26 -8.83 10.86
C VAL A 327 16.60 -9.51 12.18
N LEU A 328 16.46 -8.74 13.26
CA LEU A 328 16.56 -9.23 14.62
C LEU A 328 15.35 -8.73 15.42
N LEU A 329 14.64 -9.65 16.01
CA LEU A 329 13.41 -9.40 16.77
C LEU A 329 13.50 -9.99 18.16
N ALA A 330 12.68 -9.48 19.09
CA ALA A 330 12.40 -10.12 20.36
C ALA A 330 10.89 -10.08 20.62
N ILE A 331 10.33 -11.19 21.06
CA ILE A 331 8.92 -11.28 21.48
C ILE A 331 8.90 -11.44 22.99
N ALA A 332 8.32 -10.44 23.68
CA ALA A 332 8.08 -10.45 25.12
C ALA A 332 9.28 -10.89 25.98
N GLY A 333 10.49 -10.42 25.64
CA GLY A 333 11.70 -10.76 26.39
C GLY A 333 12.22 -12.19 26.16
N SER A 334 11.73 -12.86 25.12
CA SER A 334 12.31 -14.12 24.63
C SER A 334 13.74 -13.93 24.11
N GLN A 335 14.45 -15.04 23.87
CA GLN A 335 15.70 -14.99 23.12
C GLN A 335 15.51 -14.30 21.77
N PRO A 336 16.54 -13.62 21.25
CA PRO A 336 16.45 -12.95 19.98
C PRO A 336 16.11 -13.91 18.83
N TRP A 337 15.20 -13.49 17.97
CA TRP A 337 14.82 -14.19 16.74
C TRP A 337 15.50 -13.48 15.57
N GLY A 338 16.25 -14.23 14.78
CA GLY A 338 16.96 -13.73 13.62
C GLY A 338 16.49 -14.38 12.32
N ASP A 339 16.68 -13.66 11.20
CA ASP A 339 16.45 -14.26 9.89
C ASP A 339 17.68 -15.04 9.41
N ASN A 340 17.46 -16.00 8.53
CA ASN A 340 18.54 -16.81 7.94
C ASN A 340 19.03 -16.28 6.58
N GLY A 341 18.57 -15.10 6.15
CA GLY A 341 18.86 -14.56 4.83
C GLY A 341 18.10 -15.24 3.66
N GLN A 342 17.29 -16.26 3.94
CA GLN A 342 16.53 -17.04 2.95
C GLN A 342 15.01 -17.00 3.20
N GLY A 343 14.53 -16.01 3.98
CA GLY A 343 13.11 -15.83 4.28
C GLY A 343 12.60 -16.62 5.47
N THR A 344 13.47 -17.27 6.26
CA THR A 344 13.05 -18.00 7.46
C THR A 344 13.42 -17.21 8.71
N LEU A 345 12.43 -16.96 9.58
CA LEU A 345 12.64 -16.40 10.91
C LEU A 345 12.89 -17.54 11.91
N ARG A 346 13.97 -17.44 12.70
CA ARG A 346 14.42 -18.50 13.62
C ARG A 346 14.74 -17.91 14.99
N GLU A 347 14.49 -18.66 16.02
CA GLU A 347 14.93 -18.41 17.40
C GLU A 347 16.14 -19.28 17.73
N PHE A 348 17.15 -18.71 18.36
CA PHE A 348 18.26 -19.49 18.90
C PHE A 348 17.91 -20.00 20.30
N THR A 349 17.79 -21.30 20.43
CA THR A 349 17.50 -21.97 21.71
C THR A 349 18.73 -22.76 22.19
N PRO A 350 18.78 -23.19 23.45
CA PRO A 350 19.87 -24.07 23.92
C PRO A 350 20.03 -25.37 23.11
N SER A 351 18.98 -25.80 22.41
CA SER A 351 19.01 -26.97 21.53
C SER A 351 19.33 -26.62 20.06
N GLY A 352 19.64 -25.37 19.76
CA GLY A 352 19.93 -24.89 18.42
C GLY A 352 18.82 -24.01 17.83
N TRP A 353 18.89 -23.79 16.51
CA TRP A 353 17.93 -22.94 15.79
C TRP A 353 16.58 -23.62 15.60
N VAL A 354 15.51 -22.93 15.99
CA VAL A 354 14.13 -23.36 15.81
C VAL A 354 13.42 -22.38 14.87
N THR A 355 12.77 -22.89 13.82
CA THR A 355 11.96 -22.08 12.91
C THR A 355 10.73 -21.53 13.64
N ARG A 356 10.52 -20.22 13.51
CA ARG A 356 9.41 -19.47 14.13
C ARG A 356 8.44 -18.87 13.12
N GLY A 357 8.86 -18.71 11.87
CA GLY A 357 8.04 -18.13 10.83
C GLY A 357 8.79 -17.87 9.54
N SER A 358 8.16 -17.06 8.69
CA SER A 358 8.73 -16.63 7.43
C SER A 358 8.74 -15.12 7.30
N ILE A 359 9.64 -14.62 6.48
CA ILE A 359 9.80 -13.19 6.17
C ILE A 359 9.72 -13.01 4.66
N ASN A 360 8.87 -12.11 4.24
CA ASN A 360 8.88 -11.59 2.87
C ASN A 360 9.71 -10.29 2.86
N TYR A 361 10.91 -10.34 2.33
CA TYR A 361 11.83 -9.19 2.32
C TYR A 361 11.34 -8.03 1.46
N LEU A 362 10.55 -8.29 0.43
CA LEU A 362 10.03 -7.25 -0.45
C LEU A 362 8.98 -6.38 0.25
N SER A 363 8.10 -7.02 1.02
CA SER A 363 7.01 -6.34 1.72
C SER A 363 7.32 -6.04 3.19
N GLY A 364 8.35 -6.67 3.75
CA GLY A 364 8.64 -6.64 5.18
C GLY A 364 7.62 -7.38 6.04
N ALA A 365 6.79 -8.25 5.42
CA ALA A 365 5.80 -9.04 6.15
C ALA A 365 6.44 -10.24 6.83
N VAL A 366 6.06 -10.47 8.08
CA VAL A 366 6.42 -11.65 8.86
C VAL A 366 5.16 -12.45 9.18
N THR A 367 5.17 -13.72 8.88
CA THR A 367 4.13 -14.67 9.30
C THR A 367 4.71 -15.63 10.32
N LEU A 368 4.08 -15.73 11.49
CA LEU A 368 4.51 -16.64 12.54
C LEU A 368 3.89 -18.02 12.34
N THR A 369 4.70 -19.07 12.45
CA THR A 369 4.26 -20.47 12.40
C THR A 369 4.42 -21.17 13.74
N SER A 370 5.27 -20.65 14.64
CA SER A 370 5.40 -21.13 16.01
C SER A 370 5.87 -20.03 16.95
N TRP A 371 5.48 -20.13 18.21
CA TRP A 371 5.80 -19.19 19.27
C TRP A 371 5.62 -19.86 20.64
N SER A 372 6.05 -19.18 21.71
CA SER A 372 5.77 -19.64 23.07
C SER A 372 4.36 -19.21 23.48
N ALA A 373 3.50 -20.16 23.78
CA ALA A 373 2.18 -19.89 24.33
C ALA A 373 2.32 -19.12 25.64
N GLY A 374 1.46 -18.11 25.86
CA GLY A 374 1.51 -17.27 27.05
C GLY A 374 2.46 -16.08 26.94
N ALA A 375 3.25 -15.97 25.88
CA ALA A 375 4.07 -14.78 25.65
C ALA A 375 3.17 -13.55 25.42
N THR A 376 3.52 -12.43 26.04
CA THR A 376 2.87 -11.15 25.75
C THR A 376 3.06 -10.82 24.27
N ASN A 377 1.99 -10.43 23.59
CA ASN A 377 2.03 -10.07 22.18
C ASN A 377 2.63 -8.66 22.01
N SER A 378 3.92 -8.59 22.22
CA SER A 378 4.72 -7.35 22.12
C SER A 378 6.03 -7.69 21.44
N ILE A 379 6.20 -7.21 20.21
CA ILE A 379 7.33 -7.52 19.34
C ILE A 379 8.23 -6.29 19.28
N THR A 380 9.45 -6.45 19.76
CA THR A 380 10.50 -5.43 19.66
C THR A 380 11.40 -5.76 18.48
N ARG A 381 11.60 -4.80 17.59
CA ARG A 381 12.54 -4.92 16.49
C ARG A 381 13.89 -4.40 16.96
N ALA A 382 14.86 -5.28 17.16
CA ALA A 382 16.21 -4.92 17.59
C ALA A 382 17.06 -4.44 16.42
N SER A 383 16.88 -5.04 15.24
CA SER A 383 17.54 -4.61 14.00
C SER A 383 16.64 -4.87 12.80
N CYS A 384 16.66 -4.00 11.82
CA CYS A 384 16.05 -4.17 10.52
C CYS A 384 16.64 -3.13 9.58
N VAL A 385 17.42 -3.57 8.61
CA VAL A 385 18.02 -2.68 7.61
C VAL A 385 17.17 -2.69 6.36
N THR A 386 16.89 -1.51 5.83
CA THR A 386 16.14 -1.36 4.58
C THR A 386 17.02 -0.76 3.49
N THR A 387 16.68 -1.03 2.24
CA THR A 387 17.37 -0.41 1.10
C THR A 387 16.98 1.05 0.97
N VAL A 388 17.96 1.88 0.67
CA VAL A 388 17.79 3.32 0.38
C VAL A 388 18.16 3.56 -1.07
N GLY A 389 17.33 4.31 -1.77
CA GLY A 389 17.59 4.70 -3.16
C GLY A 389 17.10 3.72 -4.21
N GLU A 390 16.71 2.50 -3.86
CA GLU A 390 15.87 1.67 -4.71
C GLU A 390 14.43 1.84 -4.29
N ASN A 391 13.66 2.49 -5.13
CA ASN A 391 12.24 2.61 -4.89
C ASN A 391 11.53 1.36 -5.36
N ILE A 392 10.83 0.72 -4.43
CA ILE A 392 9.89 -0.36 -4.74
C ILE A 392 8.49 0.20 -4.49
N SER A 393 7.75 0.42 -5.56
CA SER A 393 6.40 0.96 -5.51
C SER A 393 5.47 0.21 -6.45
N SER A 394 4.21 0.20 -6.10
CA SER A 394 3.15 -0.25 -7.01
C SER A 394 2.67 0.88 -7.95
N GLU A 395 3.17 2.09 -7.79
CA GLU A 395 2.74 3.24 -8.59
C GLU A 395 3.93 4.09 -9.02
N TYR A 396 3.94 4.46 -10.29
CA TYR A 396 4.93 5.36 -10.87
C TYR A 396 4.28 6.40 -11.77
N VAL A 397 4.74 7.64 -11.63
CA VAL A 397 4.46 8.74 -12.55
C VAL A 397 5.79 9.25 -13.07
N PHE A 398 5.96 9.28 -14.38
CA PHE A 398 7.18 9.79 -14.98
C PHE A 398 6.89 10.45 -16.32
N ARG A 399 7.83 11.24 -16.80
CA ARG A 399 7.80 11.84 -18.11
C ARG A 399 8.84 11.17 -19.00
N THR A 400 8.48 10.91 -20.25
CA THR A 400 9.43 10.42 -21.24
C THR A 400 10.49 11.49 -21.56
N GLY A 401 11.67 11.05 -21.97
CA GLY A 401 12.78 11.96 -22.28
C GLY A 401 12.55 12.87 -23.49
N ALA A 402 11.54 12.58 -24.30
CA ALA A 402 11.11 13.38 -25.43
C ALA A 402 9.58 13.30 -25.58
N ALA A 403 8.99 14.37 -26.12
CA ALA A 403 7.58 14.48 -26.47
C ALA A 403 7.44 15.49 -27.63
N PRO A 404 6.37 15.45 -28.43
CA PRO A 404 5.27 14.50 -28.37
C PRO A 404 5.65 13.11 -28.88
N LEU A 405 4.92 12.11 -28.40
CA LEU A 405 5.14 10.72 -28.78
C LEU A 405 4.18 10.29 -29.88
N ARG A 406 4.59 9.35 -30.70
CA ARG A 406 3.68 8.68 -31.62
C ARG A 406 2.69 7.82 -30.84
N PRO A 407 1.37 7.99 -31.00
CA PRO A 407 0.38 7.15 -30.36
C PRO A 407 0.62 5.65 -30.59
N GLY A 408 0.47 4.85 -29.54
CA GLY A 408 0.72 3.42 -29.56
C GLY A 408 2.19 2.99 -29.61
N SER A 409 3.14 3.92 -29.47
CA SER A 409 4.58 3.59 -29.53
C SER A 409 5.23 3.39 -28.15
N LEU A 410 4.58 3.80 -27.07
CA LEU A 410 5.15 3.60 -25.74
C LEU A 410 5.07 2.14 -25.34
N SER A 411 6.21 1.54 -25.07
CA SER A 411 6.34 0.21 -24.52
C SER A 411 7.09 0.28 -23.20
N ILE A 412 6.52 -0.27 -22.15
CA ILE A 412 7.08 -0.27 -20.80
C ILE A 412 7.45 -1.70 -20.45
N GLN A 413 8.69 -1.89 -20.01
CA GLN A 413 9.22 -3.15 -19.52
C GLN A 413 9.53 -3.03 -18.03
N PHE A 414 9.17 -4.05 -17.25
CA PHE A 414 9.43 -4.12 -15.83
C PHE A 414 9.63 -5.57 -15.38
N ALA A 415 10.34 -5.78 -14.28
CA ALA A 415 10.50 -7.09 -13.67
C ALA A 415 9.40 -7.29 -12.62
N ARG A 416 8.62 -8.37 -12.77
CA ARG A 416 7.67 -8.78 -11.73
C ARG A 416 8.40 -9.38 -10.55
N ASN A 417 7.96 -9.03 -9.35
CA ASN A 417 8.40 -9.67 -8.14
C ASN A 417 7.55 -10.93 -7.88
N SER A 418 8.18 -12.08 -7.88
CA SER A 418 7.52 -13.37 -7.64
C SER A 418 7.62 -13.84 -6.18
N GLY A 419 7.60 -12.92 -5.22
CA GLY A 419 7.61 -13.26 -3.78
C GLY A 419 8.94 -13.80 -3.22
N ASN A 420 9.73 -14.51 -4.00
CA ASN A 420 11.01 -15.10 -3.60
C ASN A 420 12.18 -14.70 -4.52
N GLY A 421 12.03 -13.64 -5.30
CA GLY A 421 13.07 -13.18 -6.21
C GLY A 421 12.49 -12.43 -7.42
N VAL A 422 13.37 -11.99 -8.30
CA VAL A 422 12.99 -11.29 -9.52
C VAL A 422 12.21 -12.26 -10.42
N GLY A 423 10.93 -12.04 -10.58
CA GLY A 423 10.09 -12.72 -11.56
C GLY A 423 10.49 -12.35 -12.98
N GLY A 424 9.91 -13.02 -13.96
CA GLY A 424 10.18 -12.76 -15.38
C GLY A 424 9.89 -11.30 -15.73
N THR A 425 10.62 -10.80 -16.72
CA THR A 425 10.37 -9.48 -17.31
C THR A 425 9.08 -9.49 -18.09
N GLN A 426 8.23 -8.49 -17.84
CA GLN A 426 6.99 -8.25 -18.57
C GLN A 426 7.11 -6.97 -19.39
N THR A 427 6.50 -6.99 -20.57
CA THR A 427 6.41 -5.80 -21.43
C THR A 427 4.95 -5.51 -21.71
N VAL A 428 4.56 -4.24 -21.62
CA VAL A 428 3.24 -3.75 -21.98
C VAL A 428 3.39 -2.57 -22.93
N THR A 429 2.55 -2.53 -23.96
CA THR A 429 2.51 -1.41 -24.91
C THR A 429 1.21 -0.63 -24.70
N ALA A 430 1.31 0.69 -24.65
CA ALA A 430 0.16 1.57 -24.53
C ALA A 430 -0.68 1.53 -25.82
N GLY A 431 -1.99 1.58 -25.65
CA GLY A 431 -2.93 1.74 -26.76
C GLY A 431 -2.77 3.09 -27.47
N ILE A 432 -3.29 3.18 -28.68
CA ILE A 432 -3.29 4.44 -29.46
C ILE A 432 -4.09 5.56 -28.77
N ASP A 433 -5.02 5.18 -27.91
CA ASP A 433 -5.81 6.06 -27.05
C ASP A 433 -5.10 6.47 -25.75
N GLY A 434 -3.86 6.04 -25.57
CA GLY A 434 -3.07 6.31 -24.37
C GLY A 434 -3.33 5.37 -23.19
N THR A 435 -4.25 4.42 -23.29
CA THR A 435 -4.48 3.46 -22.21
C THR A 435 -3.35 2.44 -22.12
N ILE A 436 -2.98 2.09 -20.87
CA ILE A 436 -2.03 1.03 -20.58
C ILE A 436 -2.78 -0.03 -19.79
N THR A 437 -3.06 -1.18 -20.41
CA THR A 437 -3.80 -2.26 -19.78
C THR A 437 -3.21 -3.60 -20.17
N ALA A 438 -2.74 -4.35 -19.16
CA ALA A 438 -2.33 -5.73 -19.30
C ALA A 438 -2.50 -6.45 -17.96
N SER A 439 -2.32 -7.77 -17.95
CA SER A 439 -2.36 -8.52 -16.68
C SER A 439 -1.34 -7.96 -15.70
N GLY A 440 -1.80 -7.45 -14.57
CA GLY A 440 -0.96 -6.93 -13.50
C GLY A 440 -0.41 -5.51 -13.71
N VAL A 441 -0.90 -4.78 -14.70
CA VAL A 441 -0.58 -3.36 -14.88
C VAL A 441 -1.73 -2.60 -15.51
N ILE A 442 -2.01 -1.42 -14.98
CA ILE A 442 -2.96 -0.46 -15.52
C ILE A 442 -2.32 0.93 -15.52
N GLY A 443 -2.71 1.79 -16.44
CA GLY A 443 -2.19 3.14 -16.49
C GLY A 443 -2.63 3.92 -17.72
N SER A 444 -1.96 5.04 -17.94
CA SER A 444 -2.18 5.92 -19.09
C SER A 444 -0.92 6.65 -19.50
N VAL A 445 -0.87 7.05 -20.75
CA VAL A 445 0.12 7.98 -21.29
C VAL A 445 -0.58 9.11 -22.03
N ASP A 446 -0.13 10.31 -21.77
CA ASP A 446 -0.42 11.47 -22.60
C ASP A 446 0.70 11.60 -23.64
N TYR A 447 0.35 11.37 -24.90
CA TYR A 447 1.32 11.35 -25.99
C TYR A 447 1.86 12.74 -26.34
N ASP A 448 1.11 13.80 -26.07
CA ASP A 448 1.55 15.17 -26.37
C ASP A 448 2.60 15.64 -25.38
N THR A 449 2.45 15.29 -24.13
CA THR A 449 3.36 15.72 -23.05
C THR A 449 4.39 14.66 -22.67
N GLY A 450 4.17 13.40 -23.04
CA GLY A 450 4.99 12.27 -22.62
C GLY A 450 4.80 11.89 -21.13
N LEU A 451 3.71 12.34 -20.49
CA LEU A 451 3.41 11.98 -19.12
C LEU A 451 2.84 10.56 -19.05
N VAL A 452 3.48 9.72 -18.28
CA VAL A 452 3.11 8.31 -18.09
C VAL A 452 2.75 8.07 -16.63
N ARG A 453 1.65 7.36 -16.41
CA ARG A 453 1.19 6.91 -15.09
C ARG A 453 0.92 5.42 -15.15
N VAL A 454 1.49 4.66 -14.24
CA VAL A 454 1.31 3.21 -14.18
C VAL A 454 1.11 2.74 -12.76
N ARG A 455 0.19 1.79 -12.59
CA ARG A 455 -0.05 1.06 -11.34
C ARG A 455 0.18 -0.44 -11.62
N PHE A 456 0.95 -1.06 -10.74
CA PHE A 456 1.28 -2.48 -10.82
C PHE A 456 0.51 -3.24 -9.74
N GLY A 457 -0.29 -4.19 -10.18
CA GLY A 457 -1.15 -4.98 -9.30
C GLY A 457 -2.38 -5.51 -10.00
N THR A 458 -3.17 -6.26 -9.26
CA THR A 458 -4.38 -6.91 -9.77
C THR A 458 -5.54 -6.70 -8.81
N VAL A 459 -6.75 -6.63 -9.35
CA VAL A 459 -7.98 -6.66 -8.55
C VAL A 459 -8.26 -8.11 -8.19
N VAL A 460 -8.30 -8.41 -6.89
CA VAL A 460 -8.53 -9.75 -6.36
C VAL A 460 -9.74 -9.75 -5.42
N THR A 461 -10.26 -10.92 -5.10
CA THR A 461 -11.26 -11.07 -4.03
C THR A 461 -10.62 -10.70 -2.70
N ALA A 462 -11.29 -9.90 -1.87
CA ALA A 462 -10.80 -9.51 -0.56
C ALA A 462 -10.71 -10.71 0.39
N ALA A 463 -11.73 -11.57 0.36
CA ALA A 463 -11.79 -12.79 1.17
C ALA A 463 -10.60 -13.71 0.88
N GLY A 464 -9.90 -14.13 1.94
CA GLY A 464 -8.69 -14.96 1.89
C GLY A 464 -7.38 -14.19 1.77
N ASN A 465 -7.43 -12.85 1.71
CA ASN A 465 -6.24 -11.98 1.67
C ASN A 465 -6.12 -11.07 2.90
N GLU A 466 -6.91 -11.30 3.94
CA GLU A 466 -7.05 -10.42 5.10
C GLU A 466 -5.76 -10.34 5.94
N SER A 467 -4.93 -11.38 5.89
CA SER A 467 -3.64 -11.44 6.56
C SER A 467 -2.50 -10.80 5.75
N GLU A 468 -2.77 -10.40 4.52
CA GLU A 468 -1.75 -9.84 3.66
C GLU A 468 -1.36 -8.42 4.09
N PRO A 469 -0.06 -8.06 4.06
CA PRO A 469 0.41 -6.76 4.53
C PRO A 469 -0.14 -5.57 3.75
N TRP A 470 -0.54 -5.79 2.49
CA TRP A 470 -1.13 -4.78 1.62
C TRP A 470 -2.65 -4.64 1.84
N PHE A 471 -3.25 -5.55 2.61
CA PHE A 471 -4.69 -5.54 2.83
C PHE A 471 -5.10 -4.39 3.75
N ASP A 472 -6.07 -3.63 3.31
CA ASP A 472 -6.72 -2.59 4.09
C ASP A 472 -8.23 -2.77 3.94
N ALA A 473 -8.89 -3.04 5.05
CA ALA A 473 -10.33 -3.24 5.09
C ALA A 473 -11.12 -2.04 4.57
N GLU A 474 -10.56 -0.84 4.71
CA GLU A 474 -11.20 0.39 4.24
C GLU A 474 -11.21 0.51 2.72
N ASN A 475 -10.35 -0.22 2.04
CA ASN A 475 -10.22 -0.24 0.58
C ASN A 475 -10.96 -1.41 -0.08
N VAL A 476 -11.67 -2.24 0.69
CA VAL A 476 -12.51 -3.31 0.13
C VAL A 476 -13.75 -2.70 -0.52
N ARG A 477 -13.93 -3.01 -1.79
CA ARG A 477 -15.06 -2.51 -2.60
C ARG A 477 -16.36 -3.26 -2.26
N PRO A 478 -17.52 -2.67 -2.58
CA PRO A 478 -18.81 -3.30 -2.37
C PRO A 478 -18.97 -4.68 -3.05
N ASP A 479 -18.23 -4.90 -4.16
CA ASP A 479 -18.20 -6.18 -4.85
C ASP A 479 -17.31 -7.24 -4.19
N GLY A 480 -16.82 -6.97 -2.97
CA GLY A 480 -15.93 -7.85 -2.23
C GLY A 480 -14.52 -7.96 -2.82
N LYS A 481 -14.11 -7.01 -3.65
CA LYS A 481 -12.80 -7.00 -4.28
C LYS A 481 -11.92 -5.88 -3.73
N ILE A 482 -10.61 -6.10 -3.81
CA ILE A 482 -9.60 -5.14 -3.39
C ILE A 482 -8.47 -5.12 -4.43
N PHE A 483 -7.84 -3.96 -4.60
CA PHE A 483 -6.64 -3.86 -5.43
C PHE A 483 -5.43 -4.40 -4.64
N ARG A 484 -4.86 -5.49 -5.12
CA ARG A 484 -3.61 -6.05 -4.60
C ARG A 484 -2.45 -5.36 -5.33
N PRO A 485 -1.69 -4.50 -4.65
CA PRO A 485 -0.49 -3.89 -5.23
C PRO A 485 0.59 -4.97 -5.43
N GLU A 486 1.28 -4.90 -6.55
CA GLU A 486 2.47 -5.72 -6.85
C GLU A 486 3.64 -4.76 -7.05
N PRO A 487 4.38 -4.41 -5.96
CA PRO A 487 5.45 -3.44 -6.06
C PRO A 487 6.53 -3.89 -7.04
N VAL A 488 6.98 -2.96 -7.86
CA VAL A 488 8.02 -3.14 -8.87
C VAL A 488 9.19 -2.24 -8.50
N ALA A 489 10.42 -2.73 -8.64
CA ALA A 489 11.60 -1.92 -8.41
C ALA A 489 11.76 -0.89 -9.53
N ALA A 490 11.96 0.38 -9.16
CA ALA A 490 12.17 1.48 -10.11
C ALA A 490 13.33 1.20 -11.08
N SER A 491 14.39 0.55 -10.59
CA SER A 491 15.54 0.16 -11.38
C SER A 491 15.21 -0.85 -12.48
N SER A 492 14.14 -1.62 -12.33
CA SER A 492 13.68 -2.58 -13.34
C SER A 492 12.80 -1.95 -14.42
N LEU A 493 12.28 -0.75 -14.17
CA LEU A 493 11.40 -0.06 -15.10
C LEU A 493 12.18 0.50 -16.27
N ARG A 494 11.80 0.11 -17.47
CA ARG A 494 12.37 0.57 -18.73
C ARG A 494 11.21 0.99 -19.63
N TYR A 495 11.45 1.96 -20.50
CA TYR A 495 10.50 2.27 -21.55
C TYR A 495 11.22 2.52 -22.88
N SER A 496 10.50 2.31 -23.94
CA SER A 496 10.85 2.77 -25.29
C SER A 496 9.64 3.45 -25.90
N ALA A 497 9.88 4.52 -26.64
CA ALA A 497 8.83 5.25 -27.34
C ALA A 497 9.41 5.90 -28.59
N VAL A 498 8.55 6.20 -29.57
CA VAL A 498 8.90 6.95 -30.75
C VAL A 498 8.39 8.37 -30.55
N ALA A 499 9.30 9.35 -30.52
CA ALA A 499 8.94 10.76 -30.47
C ALA A 499 8.96 11.36 -31.88
N TYR A 500 8.09 12.35 -32.09
CA TYR A 500 8.14 13.18 -33.30
C TYR A 500 9.24 14.22 -33.15
N SER A 501 10.02 14.41 -34.20
CA SER A 501 10.93 15.53 -34.36
C SER A 501 10.37 16.47 -35.40
N TYR A 502 10.29 17.76 -35.06
CA TYR A 502 9.93 18.80 -36.02
C TYR A 502 11.21 19.25 -36.76
N LEU A 503 11.26 19.09 -38.06
CA LEU A 503 12.27 19.73 -38.87
C LEU A 503 11.74 21.12 -39.23
N PRO A 504 12.52 22.19 -38.98
CA PRO A 504 12.15 23.52 -39.49
C PRO A 504 12.00 23.47 -41.01
N LEU A 505 10.87 23.95 -41.52
CA LEU A 505 10.59 24.00 -42.95
C LEU A 505 11.53 24.96 -43.72
N ASP A 506 12.32 25.79 -43.02
CA ASP A 506 13.17 26.84 -43.58
C ASP A 506 14.66 26.46 -43.63
N ALA A 507 14.99 25.20 -43.49
CA ALA A 507 16.35 24.70 -43.72
C ALA A 507 16.50 24.24 -45.18
N ALA A 508 16.28 25.15 -46.13
CA ALA A 508 16.63 24.97 -47.53
C ALA A 508 17.70 26.00 -47.94
#